data_73754ac76af47033ac984b31a6819e2a
#
_entry.id   73754ac76af47033ac984b31a6819e2a
#
_cell.length_a   1.000
_cell.length_b   1.000
_cell.length_c   1.000
_cell.angle_alpha   90.00
_cell.angle_beta   90.00
_cell.angle_gamma   90.00
#
_symmetry.space_group_name_H-M   'P 1'
#
loop_
_entity.id
_entity.type
_entity.pdbx_description
1 polymer ?
#
loop_
_entity_poly.entity_id
_entity_poly.type
_entity_poly.pdbx_seq_one_letter_code
_entity_poly.pdbx_strand_id
1 'polypeptide(L)'
;MPVILRRAVEADAGEILTLQRAAYVTTAQLYRDPFLPPLLETLQEVAEAIRSEIVLAAVDEHRIVGSARCRIEGSVGHLGRLGVAPDRSGARLGVRLVKAIQDHAPPSVRRFELFTGSLSERHIALYWLLGFEEFDRRCSDEGIELVYMGRDRT
;
A
#
# COMPACT_ATOMS: atom_id res chain seq x y z
N MET A 1 20.27 6.06 10.74
CA MET A 1 19.46 5.22 11.64
C MET A 1 18.62 4.25 10.84
N PRO A 2 18.51 3.01 11.24
CA PRO A 2 17.70 2.05 10.51
C PRO A 2 16.22 2.35 10.66
N VAL A 3 15.48 2.17 9.56
CA VAL A 3 14.02 2.25 9.58
C VAL A 3 13.49 0.91 10.08
N ILE A 4 12.60 0.96 11.08
CA ILE A 4 12.00 -0.23 11.69
C ILE A 4 10.59 -0.40 11.16
N LEU A 5 10.25 -1.60 10.73
CA LEU A 5 8.90 -1.95 10.30
C LEU A 5 8.17 -2.63 11.45
N ARG A 6 6.99 -2.13 11.79
CA ARG A 6 6.15 -2.72 12.85
C ARG A 6 4.68 -2.64 12.51
N ARG A 7 3.87 -3.42 13.21
CA ARG A 7 2.42 -3.29 13.12
C ARG A 7 2.01 -1.91 13.63
N ALA A 8 1.10 -1.28 12.90
CA ALA A 8 0.50 -0.02 13.34
C ALA A 8 -0.47 -0.26 14.49
N VAL A 9 -0.58 0.70 15.39
CA VAL A 9 -1.58 0.74 16.45
C VAL A 9 -2.51 1.93 16.21
N GLU A 10 -3.67 1.97 16.87
CA GLU A 10 -4.65 3.03 16.62
C GLU A 10 -4.09 4.44 16.80
N ALA A 11 -3.17 4.62 17.76
CA ALA A 11 -2.53 5.91 17.96
C ALA A 11 -1.73 6.40 16.75
N ASP A 12 -1.38 5.51 15.82
CA ASP A 12 -0.65 5.87 14.59
C ASP A 12 -1.57 6.42 13.49
N ALA A 13 -2.90 6.30 13.64
CA ALA A 13 -3.84 6.57 12.55
C ALA A 13 -3.68 7.98 11.97
N GLY A 14 -3.52 8.99 12.81
CA GLY A 14 -3.37 10.37 12.33
C GLY A 14 -2.11 10.58 11.53
N GLU A 15 -1.01 10.04 11.98
CA GLU A 15 0.27 10.17 11.28
C GLU A 15 0.28 9.37 9.99
N ILE A 16 -0.32 8.18 9.99
CA ILE A 16 -0.47 7.36 8.78
C ILE A 16 -1.33 8.08 7.76
N LEU A 17 -2.44 8.69 8.17
CA LEU A 17 -3.30 9.44 7.25
C LEU A 17 -2.55 10.63 6.65
N THR A 18 -1.79 11.36 7.46
CA THR A 18 -0.97 12.49 6.98
C THR A 18 0.06 12.03 5.95
N LEU A 19 0.76 10.94 6.25
CA LEU A 19 1.71 10.32 5.34
C LEU A 19 1.03 9.90 4.05
N GLN A 20 -0.11 9.22 4.15
CA GLN A 20 -0.85 8.71 3.00
C GLN A 20 -1.26 9.83 2.06
N ARG A 21 -1.79 10.93 2.60
CA ARG A 21 -2.18 12.08 1.79
C ARG A 21 -0.97 12.70 1.08
N ALA A 22 0.13 12.86 1.79
CA ALA A 22 1.35 13.40 1.17
C ALA A 22 1.89 12.46 0.08
N ALA A 23 1.88 11.17 0.33
CA ALA A 23 2.42 10.17 -0.62
C ALA A 23 1.59 10.07 -1.90
N TYR A 24 0.26 10.23 -1.81
CA TYR A 24 -0.62 10.06 -2.96
C TYR A 24 -0.85 11.32 -3.79
N VAL A 25 -0.29 12.46 -3.41
CA VAL A 25 -0.41 13.69 -4.20
C VAL A 25 0.20 13.50 -5.60
N THR A 26 1.37 12.88 -5.69
CA THR A 26 2.01 12.64 -6.99
C THR A 26 1.13 11.75 -7.88
N THR A 27 0.53 10.72 -7.29
CA THR A 27 -0.40 9.85 -8.01
C THR A 27 -1.62 10.63 -8.50
N ALA A 28 -2.20 11.46 -7.63
CA ALA A 28 -3.33 12.31 -8.01
C ALA A 28 -2.99 13.24 -9.18
N GLN A 29 -1.80 13.80 -9.18
CA GLN A 29 -1.33 14.66 -10.27
C GLN A 29 -1.15 13.87 -11.57
N LEU A 30 -0.61 12.66 -11.47
CA LEU A 30 -0.40 11.79 -12.64
C LEU A 30 -1.72 11.43 -13.32
N TYR A 31 -2.74 11.09 -12.53
CA TYR A 31 -4.07 10.70 -13.05
C TYR A 31 -5.03 11.88 -13.17
N ARG A 32 -4.61 13.07 -12.79
CA ARG A 32 -5.44 14.29 -12.80
C ARG A 32 -6.75 14.08 -12.04
N ASP A 33 -6.67 13.38 -10.92
CA ASP A 33 -7.82 13.07 -10.08
C ASP A 33 -7.48 13.36 -8.61
N PRO A 34 -7.98 14.48 -8.05
CA PRO A 34 -7.73 14.81 -6.65
C PRO A 34 -8.60 14.00 -5.69
N PHE A 35 -9.50 13.17 -6.21
CA PHE A 35 -10.47 12.40 -5.43
C PHE A 35 -10.15 10.91 -5.38
N LEU A 36 -8.88 10.54 -5.51
CA LEU A 36 -8.46 9.15 -5.34
C LEU A 36 -8.82 8.64 -3.94
N PRO A 37 -9.29 7.39 -3.81
CA PRO A 37 -9.70 6.85 -2.51
C PRO A 37 -8.72 7.08 -1.37
N PRO A 38 -7.39 6.92 -1.53
CA PRO A 38 -6.46 7.21 -0.44
C PRO A 38 -6.47 8.65 0.05
N LEU A 39 -6.87 9.59 -0.80
CA LEU A 39 -6.95 11.01 -0.44
C LEU A 39 -8.26 11.36 0.25
N LEU A 40 -9.30 10.55 0.05
CA LEU A 40 -10.62 10.77 0.63
C LEU A 40 -10.82 10.06 1.96
N GLU A 41 -9.96 9.11 2.28
CA GLU A 41 -10.08 8.32 3.49
C GLU A 41 -10.00 9.22 4.73
N THR A 42 -10.89 8.97 5.70
CA THR A 42 -10.96 9.73 6.93
C THR A 42 -10.08 9.13 8.00
N LEU A 43 -9.81 9.91 9.05
CA LEU A 43 -9.07 9.42 10.22
C LEU A 43 -9.75 8.18 10.83
N GLN A 44 -11.08 8.21 10.90
CA GLN A 44 -11.85 7.11 11.46
C GLN A 44 -11.73 5.84 10.63
N GLU A 45 -11.72 5.98 9.30
CA GLU A 45 -11.55 4.85 8.39
C GLU A 45 -10.14 4.25 8.48
N VAL A 46 -9.11 5.08 8.64
CA VAL A 46 -7.74 4.59 8.84
C VAL A 46 -7.63 3.85 10.18
N ALA A 47 -8.22 4.38 11.24
CA ALA A 47 -8.24 3.71 12.54
C ALA A 47 -8.94 2.36 12.45
N GLU A 48 -10.07 2.30 11.74
CA GLU A 48 -10.80 1.05 11.52
C GLU A 48 -9.97 0.03 10.76
N ALA A 49 -9.26 0.45 9.72
CA ALA A 49 -8.36 -0.44 8.97
C ALA A 49 -7.27 -1.00 9.88
N ILE A 50 -6.70 -0.19 10.77
CA ILE A 50 -5.70 -0.65 11.72
C ILE A 50 -6.26 -1.75 12.63
N ARG A 51 -7.53 -1.62 13.03
CA ARG A 51 -8.18 -2.61 13.89
C ARG A 51 -8.49 -3.93 13.15
N SER A 52 -8.89 -3.84 11.88
CA SER A 52 -9.47 -4.97 11.15
C SER A 52 -8.55 -5.57 10.08
N GLU A 53 -7.50 -4.87 9.69
CA GLU A 53 -6.59 -5.31 8.63
C GLU A 53 -5.16 -5.37 9.16
N ILE A 54 -4.25 -5.88 8.34
CA ILE A 54 -2.83 -5.82 8.65
C ILE A 54 -2.32 -4.48 8.11
N VAL A 55 -1.89 -3.60 9.01
CA VAL A 55 -1.31 -2.30 8.64
C VAL A 55 0.08 -2.23 9.23
N LEU A 56 1.07 -1.94 8.39
CA LEU A 56 2.45 -1.77 8.84
C LEU A 56 2.84 -0.30 8.78
N ALA A 57 3.67 0.11 9.74
CA ALA A 57 4.29 1.41 9.77
C ALA A 57 5.81 1.23 9.68
N ALA A 58 6.44 2.01 8.81
CA ALA A 58 7.89 2.11 8.75
C ALA A 58 8.31 3.34 9.55
N VAL A 59 9.07 3.13 10.61
CA VAL A 59 9.39 4.17 11.59
C VAL A 59 10.89 4.48 11.56
N ASP A 60 11.22 5.75 11.39
CA ASP A 60 12.57 6.28 11.50
C ASP A 60 12.59 7.18 12.73
N GLU A 61 13.23 6.69 13.80
CA GLU A 61 13.21 7.34 15.13
C GLU A 61 11.78 7.52 15.63
N HIS A 62 11.25 8.73 15.52
CA HIS A 62 9.89 9.05 15.99
C HIS A 62 8.90 9.34 14.86
N ARG A 63 9.33 9.14 13.61
CA ARG A 63 8.53 9.54 12.46
C ARG A 63 8.13 8.32 11.63
N ILE A 64 6.85 8.24 11.29
CA ILE A 64 6.37 7.25 10.32
C ILE A 64 6.68 7.76 8.92
N VAL A 65 7.52 7.01 8.20
CA VAL A 65 7.99 7.40 6.87
C VAL A 65 7.45 6.51 5.76
N GLY A 66 6.71 5.49 6.11
CA GLY A 66 6.07 4.60 5.15
C GLY A 66 4.98 3.78 5.79
N SER A 67 4.07 3.28 4.98
CA SER A 67 2.98 2.43 5.45
C SER A 67 2.49 1.55 4.31
N ALA A 68 1.93 0.40 4.65
CA ALA A 68 1.27 -0.51 3.72
C ALA A 68 0.17 -1.25 4.45
N ARG A 69 -0.78 -1.77 3.69
CA ARG A 69 -1.98 -2.40 4.24
C ARG A 69 -2.27 -3.69 3.50
N CYS A 70 -2.78 -4.68 4.22
CA CYS A 70 -3.25 -5.94 3.63
C CYS A 70 -4.59 -6.32 4.23
N ARG A 71 -5.59 -6.44 3.37
CA ARG A 71 -6.92 -6.93 3.75
C ARG A 71 -7.03 -8.38 3.34
N ILE A 72 -7.40 -9.23 4.27
CA ILE A 72 -7.52 -10.67 4.04
C ILE A 72 -8.96 -11.02 3.69
N GLU A 73 -9.14 -11.72 2.58
CA GLU A 73 -10.43 -12.23 2.13
C GLU A 73 -10.25 -13.69 1.73
N GLY A 74 -10.70 -14.60 2.59
CA GLY A 74 -10.46 -16.02 2.37
C GLY A 74 -8.97 -16.34 2.38
N SER A 75 -8.47 -16.94 1.31
CA SER A 75 -7.05 -17.28 1.16
C SER A 75 -6.26 -16.23 0.41
N VAL A 76 -6.86 -15.07 0.11
CA VAL A 76 -6.22 -14.00 -0.64
C VAL A 76 -5.97 -12.80 0.26
N GLY A 77 -4.74 -12.28 0.23
CA GLY A 77 -4.39 -11.01 0.85
C GLY A 77 -4.38 -9.91 -0.20
N HIS A 78 -5.17 -8.87 0.00
CA HIS A 78 -5.24 -7.72 -0.89
C HIS A 78 -4.34 -6.61 -0.35
N LEU A 79 -3.22 -6.38 -1.04
CA LEU A 79 -2.27 -5.33 -0.67
C LEU A 79 -2.76 -3.99 -1.20
N GLY A 80 -2.54 -2.95 -0.41
CA GLY A 80 -2.90 -1.60 -0.83
C GLY A 80 -2.32 -0.54 0.08
N ARG A 81 -2.66 0.70 -0.23
CA ARG A 81 -2.24 1.87 0.53
C ARG A 81 -0.73 1.93 0.78
N LEU A 82 0.07 1.44 -0.17
CA LEU A 82 1.52 1.58 -0.09
C LEU A 82 1.87 3.05 -0.25
N GLY A 83 2.48 3.63 0.76
CA GLY A 83 2.90 5.02 0.73
C GLY A 83 4.25 5.19 1.39
N VAL A 84 5.08 6.04 0.80
CA VAL A 84 6.38 6.43 1.35
C VAL A 84 6.42 7.94 1.38
N ALA A 85 6.92 8.51 2.48
CA ALA A 85 7.03 9.96 2.62
C ALA A 85 7.81 10.55 1.43
N PRO A 86 7.34 11.66 0.83
CA PRO A 86 8.01 12.23 -0.34
C PRO A 86 9.49 12.56 -0.14
N ASP A 87 9.90 12.91 1.08
CA ASP A 87 11.30 13.18 1.40
C ASP A 87 12.10 11.92 1.72
N ARG A 88 11.49 10.76 1.62
CA ARG A 88 12.13 9.44 1.79
C ARG A 88 11.89 8.58 0.55
N SER A 89 11.62 9.19 -0.58
CA SER A 89 11.33 8.50 -1.83
C SER A 89 12.50 7.62 -2.25
N GLY A 90 12.15 6.47 -2.82
CA GLY A 90 13.09 5.46 -3.28
C GLY A 90 12.46 4.09 -3.18
N ALA A 91 12.87 3.19 -4.08
CA ALA A 91 12.26 1.86 -4.18
C ALA A 91 12.51 0.98 -2.94
N ARG A 92 13.57 1.24 -2.19
CA ARG A 92 13.99 0.38 -1.08
C ARG A 92 12.95 0.21 0.01
N LEU A 93 12.38 1.31 0.47
CA LEU A 93 11.39 1.26 1.55
C LEU A 93 10.10 0.62 1.08
N GLY A 94 9.68 0.94 -0.16
CA GLY A 94 8.51 0.30 -0.76
C GLY A 94 8.68 -1.21 -0.87
N VAL A 95 9.83 -1.67 -1.35
CA VAL A 95 10.17 -3.10 -1.44
C VAL A 95 10.10 -3.76 -0.06
N ARG A 96 10.70 -3.14 0.95
CA ARG A 96 10.68 -3.67 2.31
C ARG A 96 9.27 -3.79 2.85
N LEU A 97 8.44 -2.78 2.62
CA LEU A 97 7.04 -2.78 3.08
C LEU A 97 6.23 -3.89 2.41
N VAL A 98 6.37 -4.05 1.09
CA VAL A 98 5.63 -5.09 0.36
C VAL A 98 6.06 -6.49 0.82
N LYS A 99 7.34 -6.70 1.04
CA LYS A 99 7.82 -7.98 1.56
C LYS A 99 7.32 -8.22 2.98
N ALA A 100 7.46 -7.25 3.86
CA ALA A 100 7.08 -7.38 5.26
C ALA A 100 5.59 -7.63 5.44
N ILE A 101 4.74 -6.96 4.66
CA ILE A 101 3.29 -7.12 4.78
C ILE A 101 2.88 -8.56 4.45
N GLN A 102 3.56 -9.19 3.48
CA GLN A 102 3.30 -10.58 3.14
C GLN A 102 3.71 -11.51 4.29
N ASP A 103 4.84 -11.21 4.95
CA ASP A 103 5.32 -12.02 6.07
C ASP A 103 4.40 -11.96 7.28
N HIS A 104 3.64 -10.88 7.43
CA HIS A 104 2.69 -10.73 8.54
C HIS A 104 1.36 -11.42 8.27
N ALA A 105 1.10 -11.86 7.04
CA ALA A 105 -0.13 -12.55 6.73
C ALA A 105 -0.09 -13.99 7.29
N PRO A 106 -1.22 -14.50 7.83
CA PRO A 106 -1.26 -15.86 8.36
C PRO A 106 -1.03 -16.90 7.25
N PRO A 107 -0.61 -18.13 7.62
CA PRO A 107 -0.35 -19.20 6.65
C PRO A 107 -1.56 -19.57 5.78
N SER A 108 -2.76 -19.25 6.23
CA SER A 108 -4.00 -19.51 5.48
C SER A 108 -4.09 -18.64 4.22
N VAL A 109 -3.35 -17.55 4.15
CA VAL A 109 -3.28 -16.71 2.94
C VAL A 109 -2.32 -17.39 1.97
N ARG A 110 -2.83 -17.77 0.79
CA ARG A 110 -2.07 -18.52 -0.21
C ARG A 110 -1.74 -17.70 -1.45
N ARG A 111 -2.34 -16.53 -1.59
CA ARG A 111 -2.13 -15.65 -2.73
C ARG A 111 -2.23 -14.20 -2.30
N PHE A 112 -1.41 -13.36 -2.90
CA PHE A 112 -1.49 -11.90 -2.70
C PHE A 112 -1.87 -11.24 -4.00
N GLU A 113 -2.77 -10.27 -3.93
CA GLU A 113 -3.22 -9.50 -5.08
C GLU A 113 -3.16 -8.02 -4.75
N LEU A 114 -2.99 -7.22 -5.79
CA LEU A 114 -3.01 -5.77 -5.70
C LEU A 114 -3.46 -5.19 -7.03
N PHE A 115 -3.78 -3.92 -7.03
CA PHE A 115 -3.96 -3.19 -8.28
C PHE A 115 -3.26 -1.84 -8.20
N THR A 116 -2.91 -1.32 -9.36
CA THR A 116 -2.32 0.01 -9.50
C THR A 116 -2.77 0.59 -10.83
N GLY A 117 -2.70 1.90 -10.98
CA GLY A 117 -3.05 2.52 -12.25
C GLY A 117 -2.04 2.19 -13.34
N SER A 118 -2.52 2.08 -14.58
CA SER A 118 -1.68 1.69 -15.71
C SER A 118 -0.55 2.69 -16.01
N LEU A 119 -0.70 3.95 -15.55
CA LEU A 119 0.33 4.97 -15.74
C LEU A 119 1.41 4.94 -14.64
N SER A 120 1.21 4.15 -13.60
CA SER A 120 2.16 4.04 -12.47
C SER A 120 3.27 3.04 -12.80
N GLU A 121 4.08 3.36 -13.79
CA GLU A 121 5.10 2.45 -14.34
C GLU A 121 6.11 1.97 -13.29
N ARG A 122 6.51 2.86 -12.37
CA ARG A 122 7.45 2.51 -11.30
C ARG A 122 6.88 1.49 -10.34
N HIS A 123 5.61 1.64 -9.97
CA HIS A 123 4.93 0.69 -9.10
C HIS A 123 4.76 -0.66 -9.78
N ILE A 124 4.35 -0.66 -11.05
CA ILE A 124 4.20 -1.90 -11.82
C ILE A 124 5.55 -2.63 -11.88
N ALA A 125 6.64 -1.91 -12.17
CA ALA A 125 7.97 -2.50 -12.23
C ALA A 125 8.40 -3.07 -10.87
N LEU A 126 8.13 -2.36 -9.77
CA LEU A 126 8.44 -2.80 -8.42
C LEU A 126 7.72 -4.10 -8.09
N TYR A 127 6.42 -4.17 -8.36
CA TYR A 127 5.64 -5.37 -8.08
C TYR A 127 6.08 -6.54 -8.94
N TRP A 128 6.39 -6.28 -10.21
CA TRP A 128 6.88 -7.33 -11.11
C TRP A 128 8.21 -7.91 -10.59
N LEU A 129 9.12 -7.05 -10.13
CA LEU A 129 10.37 -7.51 -9.52
C LEU A 129 10.16 -8.36 -8.27
N LEU A 130 9.06 -8.15 -7.57
CA LEU A 130 8.72 -8.91 -6.37
C LEU A 130 7.90 -10.17 -6.67
N GLY A 131 7.76 -10.53 -7.96
CA GLY A 131 7.11 -11.75 -8.38
C GLY A 131 5.62 -11.63 -8.66
N PHE A 132 5.07 -10.42 -8.65
CA PHE A 132 3.67 -10.22 -9.03
C PHE A 132 3.54 -10.18 -10.55
N GLU A 133 2.52 -10.86 -11.05
CA GLU A 133 2.21 -10.92 -12.48
C GLU A 133 0.84 -10.32 -12.76
N GLU A 134 0.71 -9.59 -13.86
CA GLU A 134 -0.57 -9.04 -14.29
C GLU A 134 -1.52 -10.19 -14.65
N PHE A 135 -2.75 -10.12 -14.13
CA PHE A 135 -3.76 -11.10 -14.48
C PHE A 135 -5.08 -10.47 -14.99
N ASP A 136 -5.25 -9.17 -14.84
CA ASP A 136 -6.46 -8.49 -15.29
C ASP A 136 -6.22 -6.99 -15.46
N ARG A 137 -7.06 -6.37 -16.26
CA ARG A 137 -7.14 -4.91 -16.40
C ARG A 137 -8.60 -4.49 -16.36
N ARG A 138 -8.90 -3.45 -15.61
CA ARG A 138 -10.26 -2.93 -15.47
C ARG A 138 -10.22 -1.42 -15.46
N CYS A 139 -11.32 -0.81 -15.95
CA CYS A 139 -11.48 0.63 -15.85
C CYS A 139 -12.25 0.96 -14.58
N SER A 140 -11.75 1.88 -13.76
CA SER A 140 -12.46 2.33 -12.57
C SER A 140 -13.64 3.22 -12.96
N ASP A 141 -14.52 3.49 -11.99
CA ASP A 141 -15.67 4.38 -12.21
C ASP A 141 -15.25 5.79 -12.64
N GLU A 142 -14.04 6.21 -12.24
CA GLU A 142 -13.46 7.49 -12.60
C GLU A 142 -12.73 7.48 -13.96
N GLY A 143 -12.76 6.35 -14.66
CA GLY A 143 -12.13 6.23 -15.98
C GLY A 143 -10.63 5.93 -15.94
N ILE A 144 -10.10 5.51 -14.82
CA ILE A 144 -8.68 5.15 -14.68
C ILE A 144 -8.52 3.67 -15.00
N GLU A 145 -7.62 3.34 -15.92
CA GLU A 145 -7.28 1.95 -16.18
C GLU A 145 -6.44 1.39 -15.04
N LEU A 146 -6.92 0.29 -14.44
CA LEU A 146 -6.25 -0.39 -13.34
C LEU A 146 -5.65 -1.70 -13.82
N VAL A 147 -4.42 -1.95 -13.41
CA VAL A 147 -3.69 -3.19 -13.66
C VAL A 147 -3.75 -4.03 -12.38
N TYR A 148 -4.34 -5.22 -12.49
CA TYR A 148 -4.43 -6.15 -11.36
C TYR A 148 -3.29 -7.14 -11.44
N MET A 149 -2.56 -7.28 -10.37
CA MET A 149 -1.38 -8.16 -10.29
C MET A 149 -1.53 -9.12 -9.10
N GLY A 150 -1.00 -10.31 -9.26
CA GLY A 150 -1.10 -11.34 -8.23
C GLY A 150 0.17 -12.17 -8.13
N ARG A 151 0.36 -12.75 -6.96
CA ARG A 151 1.50 -13.61 -6.66
C ARG A 151 1.04 -14.73 -5.74
N ASP A 152 1.27 -15.97 -6.18
CA ASP A 152 1.01 -17.11 -5.31
C ASP A 152 2.09 -17.21 -4.24
N ARG A 153 1.69 -17.56 -3.03
CA ARG A 153 2.59 -17.73 -1.90
C ARG A 153 3.24 -19.09 -1.98
N THR A 154 4.56 -19.10 -1.93
CA THR A 154 5.33 -20.36 -1.96
C THR A 154 5.57 -20.93 -0.57
#